data_644e2d64a4a98b82b495d412287dd356
#
_entry.id   644e2d64a4a98b82b495d412287dd356
#
_cell.length_a   1.000
_cell.length_b   1.000
_cell.length_c   1.000
_cell.angle_alpha   90.00
_cell.angle_beta   90.00
_cell.angle_gamma   90.00
#
_symmetry.space_group_name_H-M   'P 1'
#
loop_
_entity.id
_entity.type
_entity.pdbx_description
1 polymer ?
#
loop_
_entity_poly.entity_id
_entity_poly.type
_entity_poly.pdbx_seq_one_letter_code
_entity_poly.pdbx_strand_id
1 'polypeptide(L)'
;LADAVDTVTQGRYDIEVPRVRFPLLTPLADRIRVLAQKLAATSRSERRHLEINPVTDLPRRAVLKARVEQDMAATGAQGGLIHVEIVNRKQICARYGPSIGEPLLGTIARNLTAATPVGSIENNASGQFEEVADAQPLLGHAESAAFVLHLPGFSSTDALERQAMQILAAFAEPLSIGKRRVSVEIAIGIARYTEDGNSFDEVANKAALAAAHAASPSSPDCMILYDKRLMTAISERDGLEQELRQAIAEKQIEVCYQPKVHAADWSSAGVEALVRWNHPTRGMVNPCEFIPLAEATGLIVELGMYVISRAAAQCAEWSRKGRLIGVSVNVAAGQVARPDFAEKVLEIISLNDCPPTLVTIEITETMAHTHNERFVEQLDRLRTAGLKLAIDDFGIGYSNLAHLAELQFDALKIDRSLVKGLETSSRMVEVCRAIVNLGKALGCKVVAEGVETPGQVAAASALGCDEVQGYYISAALGADEFIEWHERLDARNLANIVRDMFGEDYAPVDPDAAQPGDPEPPEVGLLKLFSGNSTEKPGPKKQATG
;
A
#
# COMPACT_ATOMS: atom_id res chain seq x y z
N LEU A 1 -65.91 -16.92 -16.46
CA LEU A 1 -65.42 -15.51 -16.45
C LEU A 1 -65.25 -15.03 -15.03
N ALA A 2 -66.21 -15.31 -14.10
CA ALA A 2 -66.06 -14.96 -12.69
C ALA A 2 -64.79 -15.57 -12.09
N ASP A 3 -64.58 -16.84 -12.26
CA ASP A 3 -63.39 -17.54 -11.79
C ASP A 3 -62.09 -16.95 -12.37
N ALA A 4 -62.11 -16.52 -13.65
CA ALA A 4 -60.97 -15.87 -14.26
C ALA A 4 -60.69 -14.48 -13.65
N VAL A 5 -61.74 -13.74 -13.31
CA VAL A 5 -61.60 -12.44 -12.61
C VAL A 5 -61.07 -12.67 -11.18
N ASP A 6 -61.60 -13.66 -10.45
CA ASP A 6 -61.16 -13.98 -9.10
C ASP A 6 -59.71 -14.46 -9.10
N THR A 7 -59.25 -15.21 -10.07
CA THR A 7 -57.86 -15.65 -10.22
C THR A 7 -56.91 -14.45 -10.47
N VAL A 8 -57.35 -13.50 -11.33
CA VAL A 8 -56.59 -12.24 -11.58
C VAL A 8 -56.53 -11.39 -10.32
N THR A 9 -57.62 -11.26 -9.56
CA THR A 9 -57.63 -10.47 -8.32
C THR A 9 -56.78 -11.10 -7.22
N GLN A 10 -56.54 -12.41 -7.26
CA GLN A 10 -55.58 -13.13 -6.37
C GLN A 10 -54.13 -13.01 -6.84
N GLY A 11 -53.83 -12.22 -7.86
CA GLY A 11 -52.47 -12.01 -8.35
C GLY A 11 -51.94 -13.09 -9.27
N ARG A 12 -52.82 -14.02 -9.76
CA ARG A 12 -52.44 -15.04 -10.74
C ARG A 12 -52.88 -14.56 -12.13
N TYR A 13 -51.91 -14.08 -12.90
CA TYR A 13 -52.19 -13.43 -14.20
C TYR A 13 -52.03 -14.34 -15.40
N ASP A 14 -51.42 -15.51 -15.22
CA ASP A 14 -51.21 -16.53 -16.28
C ASP A 14 -52.43 -17.48 -16.33
N ILE A 15 -53.52 -16.94 -16.89
CA ILE A 15 -54.80 -17.66 -16.98
C ILE A 15 -55.27 -17.79 -18.44
N GLU A 16 -55.81 -18.96 -18.80
CA GLU A 16 -56.57 -19.12 -20.00
C GLU A 16 -58.00 -18.63 -19.78
N VAL A 17 -58.32 -17.46 -20.35
CA VAL A 17 -59.70 -16.96 -20.35
C VAL A 17 -60.52 -17.76 -21.34
N PRO A 18 -61.56 -18.54 -20.88
CA PRO A 18 -62.30 -19.41 -21.75
C PRO A 18 -63.05 -18.67 -22.88
N ARG A 19 -63.14 -19.30 -24.03
CA ARG A 19 -63.92 -18.77 -25.15
C ARG A 19 -65.40 -18.82 -24.80
N VAL A 20 -66.04 -17.65 -24.75
CA VAL A 20 -67.46 -17.51 -24.40
C VAL A 20 -68.32 -17.68 -25.65
N ARG A 21 -69.32 -18.56 -25.59
CA ARG A 21 -70.23 -18.80 -26.72
C ARG A 21 -71.37 -17.77 -26.86
N PHE A 22 -71.49 -16.83 -25.90
CA PHE A 22 -72.52 -15.79 -25.92
C PHE A 22 -71.96 -14.49 -26.51
N PRO A 23 -72.52 -13.98 -27.65
CA PRO A 23 -72.04 -12.80 -28.34
C PRO A 23 -71.95 -11.54 -27.45
N LEU A 24 -72.86 -11.40 -26.53
CA LEU A 24 -72.91 -10.23 -25.60
C LEU A 24 -71.78 -10.24 -24.56
N LEU A 25 -71.18 -11.41 -24.25
CA LEU A 25 -70.10 -11.54 -23.22
C LEU A 25 -68.72 -11.62 -23.88
N THR A 26 -68.63 -11.76 -25.20
CA THR A 26 -67.36 -11.85 -25.92
C THR A 26 -66.49 -10.61 -25.73
N PRO A 27 -67.01 -9.35 -25.84
CA PRO A 27 -66.20 -8.17 -25.62
C PRO A 27 -65.64 -8.06 -24.18
N LEU A 28 -66.38 -8.55 -23.20
CA LEU A 28 -65.92 -8.59 -21.79
C LEU A 28 -64.82 -9.63 -21.61
N ALA A 29 -64.98 -10.82 -22.17
CA ALA A 29 -63.94 -11.84 -22.13
C ALA A 29 -62.63 -11.40 -22.79
N ASP A 30 -62.74 -10.69 -23.93
CA ASP A 30 -61.55 -10.14 -24.61
C ASP A 30 -60.89 -9.01 -23.79
N ARG A 31 -61.64 -8.15 -23.14
CA ARG A 31 -61.07 -7.13 -22.24
C ARG A 31 -60.39 -7.77 -21.03
N ILE A 32 -60.97 -8.79 -20.42
CA ILE A 32 -60.35 -9.55 -19.30
C ILE A 32 -59.07 -10.20 -19.77
N ARG A 33 -59.03 -10.82 -20.97
CA ARG A 33 -57.82 -11.42 -21.53
C ARG A 33 -56.71 -10.38 -21.75
N VAL A 34 -57.03 -9.24 -22.35
CA VAL A 34 -56.06 -8.14 -22.55
C VAL A 34 -55.56 -7.57 -21.23
N LEU A 35 -56.43 -7.43 -20.23
CA LEU A 35 -56.05 -6.96 -18.90
C LEU A 35 -55.12 -8.00 -18.21
N ALA A 36 -55.50 -9.25 -18.22
CA ALA A 36 -54.67 -10.33 -17.65
C ALA A 36 -53.28 -10.39 -18.30
N GLN A 37 -53.20 -10.31 -19.66
CA GLN A 37 -51.93 -10.24 -20.38
C GLN A 37 -51.09 -9.03 -20.03
N LYS A 38 -51.71 -7.81 -19.90
CA LYS A 38 -51.00 -6.62 -19.46
C LYS A 38 -50.48 -6.75 -18.03
N LEU A 39 -51.31 -7.24 -17.12
CA LEU A 39 -50.90 -7.46 -15.72
C LEU A 39 -49.80 -8.51 -15.62
N ALA A 40 -49.91 -9.63 -16.38
CA ALA A 40 -48.85 -10.61 -16.47
C ALA A 40 -47.56 -10.04 -17.03
N ALA A 41 -47.61 -9.19 -18.04
CA ALA A 41 -46.43 -8.56 -18.61
C ALA A 41 -45.78 -7.56 -17.60
N THR A 42 -46.61 -6.76 -16.91
CA THR A 42 -46.14 -5.82 -15.88
C THR A 42 -45.53 -6.57 -14.71
N SER A 43 -46.19 -7.61 -14.19
CA SER A 43 -45.70 -8.42 -13.10
C SER A 43 -44.40 -9.16 -13.45
N ARG A 44 -44.29 -9.67 -14.70
CA ARG A 44 -43.04 -10.26 -15.19
C ARG A 44 -41.92 -9.23 -15.29
N SER A 45 -42.22 -8.01 -15.76
CA SER A 45 -41.24 -6.92 -15.82
C SER A 45 -40.78 -6.49 -14.41
N GLU A 46 -41.71 -6.32 -13.49
CA GLU A 46 -41.40 -5.97 -12.09
C GLU A 46 -40.58 -7.09 -11.43
N ARG A 47 -40.95 -8.34 -11.60
CA ARG A 47 -40.21 -9.51 -11.10
C ARG A 47 -38.81 -9.56 -11.68
N ARG A 48 -38.66 -9.33 -13.00
CA ARG A 48 -37.35 -9.27 -13.65
C ARG A 48 -36.48 -8.15 -13.07
N HIS A 49 -37.04 -6.98 -12.78
CA HIS A 49 -36.31 -5.89 -12.13
C HIS A 49 -35.90 -6.19 -10.70
N LEU A 50 -36.64 -7.04 -9.99
CA LEU A 50 -36.29 -7.52 -8.64
C LEU A 50 -35.21 -8.60 -8.68
N GLU A 51 -35.22 -9.45 -9.69
CA GLU A 51 -34.35 -10.63 -9.82
C GLU A 51 -33.03 -10.32 -10.55
N ILE A 52 -33.04 -9.43 -11.55
CA ILE A 52 -31.91 -9.12 -12.43
C ILE A 52 -31.47 -7.65 -12.25
N ASN A 53 -30.17 -7.43 -12.25
CA ASN A 53 -29.61 -6.08 -12.24
C ASN A 53 -29.64 -5.49 -13.67
N PRO A 54 -30.29 -4.33 -13.91
CA PRO A 54 -30.49 -3.78 -15.26
C PRO A 54 -29.19 -3.27 -15.93
N VAL A 55 -28.13 -3.02 -15.16
CA VAL A 55 -26.83 -2.53 -15.67
C VAL A 55 -25.92 -3.67 -16.09
N THR A 56 -25.91 -4.74 -15.31
CA THR A 56 -24.98 -5.88 -15.50
C THR A 56 -25.65 -7.07 -16.17
N ASP A 57 -26.99 -7.11 -16.23
CA ASP A 57 -27.82 -8.24 -16.69
C ASP A 57 -27.55 -9.54 -15.91
N LEU A 58 -27.04 -9.42 -14.69
CA LEU A 58 -26.73 -10.54 -13.80
C LEU A 58 -27.79 -10.67 -12.70
N PRO A 59 -28.02 -11.88 -12.17
CA PRO A 59 -28.84 -12.13 -10.99
C PRO A 59 -28.45 -11.24 -9.81
N ARG A 60 -29.46 -10.75 -9.10
CA ARG A 60 -29.26 -10.02 -7.83
C ARG A 60 -29.01 -11.00 -6.68
N ARG A 61 -28.51 -10.48 -5.56
CA ARG A 61 -28.21 -11.23 -4.33
C ARG A 61 -29.34 -12.20 -3.92
N ALA A 62 -30.60 -11.79 -4.04
CA ALA A 62 -31.75 -12.64 -3.64
C ALA A 62 -31.84 -13.95 -4.47
N VAL A 63 -31.58 -13.89 -5.77
CA VAL A 63 -31.55 -15.04 -6.66
C VAL A 63 -30.37 -15.94 -6.36
N LEU A 64 -29.18 -15.34 -6.17
CA LEU A 64 -27.98 -16.07 -5.73
C LEU A 64 -28.24 -16.82 -4.42
N LYS A 65 -28.81 -16.12 -3.42
CA LYS A 65 -29.11 -16.72 -2.13
C LYS A 65 -30.00 -17.95 -2.25
N ALA A 66 -31.12 -17.81 -2.96
CA ALA A 66 -32.07 -18.91 -3.12
C ALA A 66 -31.41 -20.13 -3.79
N ARG A 67 -30.57 -19.91 -4.83
CA ARG A 67 -29.87 -20.99 -5.52
C ARG A 67 -28.80 -21.66 -4.66
N VAL A 68 -27.96 -20.87 -4.00
CA VAL A 68 -26.90 -21.41 -3.13
C VAL A 68 -27.49 -22.20 -1.98
N GLU A 69 -28.58 -21.69 -1.33
CA GLU A 69 -29.24 -22.40 -0.25
C GLU A 69 -29.90 -23.70 -0.70
N GLN A 70 -30.42 -23.74 -1.93
CA GLN A 70 -30.93 -24.98 -2.55
C GLN A 70 -29.79 -26.00 -2.74
N ASP A 71 -28.65 -25.58 -3.29
CA ASP A 71 -27.51 -26.46 -3.52
C ASP A 71 -26.87 -26.91 -2.20
N MET A 72 -26.78 -26.03 -1.19
CA MET A 72 -26.30 -26.37 0.17
C MET A 72 -27.19 -27.38 0.90
N ALA A 73 -28.50 -27.38 0.63
CA ALA A 73 -29.45 -28.33 1.22
C ALA A 73 -29.32 -29.74 0.64
N ALA A 74 -28.65 -29.94 -0.49
CA ALA A 74 -28.42 -31.24 -1.07
C ALA A 74 -27.46 -32.07 -0.20
N THR A 75 -27.73 -33.35 -0.06
CA THR A 75 -26.94 -34.27 0.77
C THR A 75 -25.49 -34.35 0.24
N GLY A 76 -24.51 -34.02 1.07
CA GLY A 76 -23.08 -34.02 0.70
C GLY A 76 -22.64 -32.86 -0.19
N ALA A 77 -23.41 -31.78 -0.23
CA ALA A 77 -23.09 -30.61 -1.03
C ALA A 77 -21.70 -30.02 -0.66
N GLN A 78 -20.86 -29.93 -1.68
CA GLN A 78 -19.56 -29.24 -1.61
C GLN A 78 -19.55 -28.11 -2.63
N GLY A 79 -18.85 -27.03 -2.32
CA GLY A 79 -18.74 -25.91 -3.24
C GLY A 79 -18.27 -24.64 -2.51
N GLY A 80 -18.31 -23.52 -3.20
CA GLY A 80 -17.89 -22.26 -2.60
C GLY A 80 -18.40 -21.04 -3.33
N LEU A 81 -18.14 -19.92 -2.71
CA LEU A 81 -18.41 -18.59 -3.26
C LEU A 81 -17.08 -17.87 -3.49
N ILE A 82 -16.95 -17.26 -4.66
CA ILE A 82 -15.88 -16.34 -5.00
C ILE A 82 -16.46 -14.92 -5.05
N HIS A 83 -16.05 -14.07 -4.13
CA HIS A 83 -16.41 -12.66 -4.09
C HIS A 83 -15.35 -11.84 -4.83
N VAL A 84 -15.78 -11.04 -5.80
CA VAL A 84 -14.91 -10.16 -6.60
C VAL A 84 -15.29 -8.72 -6.31
N GLU A 85 -14.37 -7.96 -5.76
CA GLU A 85 -14.51 -6.53 -5.46
C GLU A 85 -13.68 -5.69 -6.42
N ILE A 86 -14.22 -4.53 -6.84
CA ILE A 86 -13.51 -3.56 -7.69
C ILE A 86 -12.83 -2.55 -6.78
N VAL A 87 -11.50 -2.62 -6.64
CA VAL A 87 -10.70 -1.83 -5.71
C VAL A 87 -10.64 -0.35 -6.14
N ASN A 88 -10.31 -0.09 -7.39
CA ASN A 88 -10.04 1.28 -7.89
C ASN A 88 -11.26 1.98 -8.54
N ARG A 89 -12.50 1.51 -8.31
CA ARG A 89 -13.72 2.11 -8.89
C ARG A 89 -13.85 3.61 -8.62
N LYS A 90 -13.59 4.03 -7.37
CA LYS A 90 -13.68 5.45 -6.99
C LYS A 90 -12.70 6.31 -7.77
N GLN A 91 -11.47 5.85 -7.94
CA GLN A 91 -10.41 6.53 -8.69
C GLN A 91 -10.76 6.62 -10.19
N ILE A 92 -11.31 5.53 -10.77
CA ILE A 92 -11.79 5.52 -12.16
C ILE A 92 -12.91 6.55 -12.34
N CYS A 93 -13.91 6.57 -11.45
CA CYS A 93 -15.00 7.56 -11.50
C CYS A 93 -14.50 9.00 -11.29
N ALA A 94 -13.53 9.22 -10.41
CA ALA A 94 -12.92 10.54 -10.22
C ALA A 94 -12.16 11.01 -11.47
N ARG A 95 -11.41 10.09 -12.13
CA ARG A 95 -10.61 10.41 -13.31
C ARG A 95 -11.44 10.64 -14.58
N TYR A 96 -12.49 9.86 -14.79
CA TYR A 96 -13.25 9.84 -16.05
C TYR A 96 -14.66 10.41 -15.94
N GLY A 97 -15.07 10.83 -14.74
CA GLY A 97 -16.40 11.35 -14.43
C GLY A 97 -17.39 10.25 -14.00
N PRO A 98 -18.46 10.60 -13.26
CA PRO A 98 -19.42 9.64 -12.70
C PRO A 98 -20.20 8.85 -13.76
N SER A 99 -20.36 9.39 -14.98
CA SER A 99 -21.05 8.74 -16.09
C SER A 99 -20.40 7.44 -16.60
N ILE A 100 -19.14 7.17 -16.22
CA ILE A 100 -18.45 5.92 -16.57
C ILE A 100 -18.91 4.74 -15.69
N GLY A 101 -19.52 5.00 -14.53
CA GLY A 101 -19.80 4.00 -13.51
C GLY A 101 -20.66 2.82 -13.99
N GLU A 102 -21.77 3.06 -14.68
CA GLU A 102 -22.65 2.02 -15.23
C GLU A 102 -21.99 1.27 -16.40
N PRO A 103 -21.41 1.94 -17.43
CA PRO A 103 -20.67 1.25 -18.49
C PRO A 103 -19.50 0.41 -17.97
N LEU A 104 -18.82 0.87 -16.92
CA LEU A 104 -17.76 0.11 -16.24
C LEU A 104 -18.29 -1.20 -15.67
N LEU A 105 -19.36 -1.14 -14.85
CA LEU A 105 -19.97 -2.32 -14.24
C LEU A 105 -20.48 -3.32 -15.29
N GLY A 106 -21.14 -2.85 -16.35
CA GLY A 106 -21.61 -3.69 -17.43
C GLY A 106 -20.46 -4.36 -18.21
N THR A 107 -19.33 -3.68 -18.37
CA THR A 107 -18.16 -4.24 -19.04
C THR A 107 -17.46 -5.27 -18.15
N ILE A 108 -17.34 -5.00 -16.86
CA ILE A 108 -16.79 -5.94 -15.87
C ILE A 108 -17.65 -7.20 -15.80
N ALA A 109 -18.98 -7.06 -15.75
CA ALA A 109 -19.90 -8.19 -15.74
C ALA A 109 -19.69 -9.13 -16.95
N ARG A 110 -19.58 -8.56 -18.15
CA ARG A 110 -19.30 -9.33 -19.38
C ARG A 110 -17.94 -10.03 -19.33
N ASN A 111 -16.91 -9.33 -18.81
CA ASN A 111 -15.57 -9.90 -18.69
C ASN A 111 -15.54 -11.07 -17.69
N LEU A 112 -16.21 -10.91 -16.54
CA LEU A 112 -16.39 -11.97 -15.55
C LEU A 112 -17.15 -13.16 -16.14
N THR A 113 -18.26 -12.94 -16.85
CA THR A 113 -19.03 -14.00 -17.51
C THR A 113 -18.19 -14.77 -18.52
N ALA A 114 -17.34 -14.08 -19.28
CA ALA A 114 -16.43 -14.71 -20.23
C ALA A 114 -15.30 -15.52 -19.55
N ALA A 115 -14.86 -15.12 -18.37
CA ALA A 115 -13.80 -15.78 -17.59
C ALA A 115 -14.31 -16.92 -16.70
N THR A 116 -15.63 -17.12 -16.61
CA THR A 116 -16.24 -18.11 -15.71
C THR A 116 -17.05 -19.15 -16.51
N PRO A 117 -17.11 -20.40 -16.05
CA PRO A 117 -17.88 -21.46 -16.74
C PRO A 117 -19.38 -21.33 -16.45
N VAL A 118 -19.90 -20.11 -16.49
CA VAL A 118 -21.34 -19.87 -16.22
C VAL A 118 -22.16 -20.32 -17.42
N GLY A 119 -23.09 -21.24 -17.20
CA GLY A 119 -24.13 -21.54 -18.18
C GLY A 119 -24.99 -20.30 -18.45
N SER A 120 -25.32 -20.04 -19.71
CA SER A 120 -26.30 -19.01 -20.06
C SER A 120 -27.61 -19.32 -19.34
N ILE A 121 -28.10 -18.36 -18.53
CA ILE A 121 -29.45 -18.44 -17.98
C ILE A 121 -30.39 -18.16 -19.16
N GLU A 122 -30.79 -19.22 -19.92
CA GLU A 122 -31.82 -19.09 -20.92
C GLU A 122 -33.17 -18.97 -20.20
N ASN A 123 -33.76 -17.79 -20.32
CA ASN A 123 -35.13 -17.58 -19.89
C ASN A 123 -36.05 -18.33 -20.85
N ASN A 124 -36.70 -19.37 -20.36
CA ASN A 124 -37.81 -19.96 -21.08
C ASN A 124 -38.92 -18.93 -21.29
N ALA A 125 -39.68 -19.12 -22.39
CA ALA A 125 -40.77 -18.24 -22.79
C ALA A 125 -41.88 -18.07 -21.71
N SER A 126 -41.88 -18.92 -20.66
CA SER A 126 -42.80 -18.86 -19.52
C SER A 126 -42.31 -17.99 -18.34
N GLY A 127 -41.06 -17.51 -18.34
CA GLY A 127 -40.53 -16.69 -17.25
C GLY A 127 -40.32 -17.42 -15.92
N GLN A 128 -40.34 -18.74 -15.95
CA GLN A 128 -39.90 -19.57 -14.81
C GLN A 128 -38.46 -19.98 -15.04
N PHE A 129 -37.65 -19.88 -13.98
CA PHE A 129 -36.35 -20.54 -13.99
C PHE A 129 -36.65 -22.07 -14.08
N GLU A 130 -36.31 -22.68 -15.20
CA GLU A 130 -36.33 -24.15 -15.23
C GLU A 130 -35.38 -24.69 -14.18
N GLU A 131 -35.80 -25.76 -13.49
CA GLU A 131 -34.92 -26.59 -12.69
C GLU A 131 -33.78 -27.05 -13.59
N VAL A 132 -32.64 -26.36 -13.55
CA VAL A 132 -31.44 -26.82 -14.21
C VAL A 132 -31.00 -28.08 -13.45
N ALA A 133 -31.12 -29.22 -14.09
CA ALA A 133 -31.03 -30.53 -13.47
C ALA A 133 -29.65 -30.87 -12.90
N ASP A 134 -28.61 -30.07 -13.13
CA ASP A 134 -27.28 -30.26 -12.56
C ASP A 134 -26.77 -28.93 -12.00
N ALA A 135 -26.11 -29.00 -10.84
CA ALA A 135 -25.52 -27.86 -10.12
C ALA A 135 -24.55 -27.09 -11.03
N GLN A 136 -25.03 -26.01 -11.66
CA GLN A 136 -24.23 -25.17 -12.56
C GLN A 136 -23.71 -23.91 -11.85
N PRO A 137 -22.50 -23.44 -12.18
CA PRO A 137 -21.98 -22.16 -11.70
C PRO A 137 -22.92 -21.00 -12.01
N LEU A 138 -23.07 -20.08 -11.05
CA LEU A 138 -23.92 -18.91 -11.17
C LEU A 138 -23.15 -17.65 -10.77
N LEU A 139 -23.03 -16.70 -11.69
CA LEU A 139 -22.48 -15.37 -11.41
C LEU A 139 -23.61 -14.39 -11.13
N GLY A 140 -23.48 -13.60 -10.07
CA GLY A 140 -24.43 -12.55 -9.74
C GLY A 140 -23.79 -11.25 -9.27
N HIS A 141 -24.58 -10.19 -9.34
CA HIS A 141 -24.21 -8.87 -8.81
C HIS A 141 -24.71 -8.77 -7.37
N ALA A 142 -23.78 -8.69 -6.41
CA ALA A 142 -24.14 -8.65 -5.00
C ALA A 142 -24.59 -7.24 -4.57
N GLU A 143 -23.66 -6.30 -4.41
CA GLU A 143 -23.94 -4.93 -3.98
C GLU A 143 -22.92 -3.95 -4.59
N SER A 144 -23.34 -2.72 -4.86
CA SER A 144 -22.51 -1.58 -5.31
C SER A 144 -21.49 -1.87 -6.42
N ALA A 145 -20.39 -2.56 -6.11
CA ALA A 145 -19.27 -2.82 -7.01
C ALA A 145 -18.74 -4.26 -6.85
N ALA A 146 -19.52 -5.14 -6.25
CA ALA A 146 -19.14 -6.51 -5.95
C ALA A 146 -19.93 -7.53 -6.76
N PHE A 147 -19.24 -8.58 -7.17
CA PHE A 147 -19.81 -9.73 -7.87
C PHE A 147 -19.54 -10.99 -7.07
N VAL A 148 -20.47 -11.93 -7.13
CA VAL A 148 -20.32 -13.23 -6.45
C VAL A 148 -20.53 -14.33 -7.48
N LEU A 149 -19.54 -15.20 -7.58
CA LEU A 149 -19.60 -16.42 -8.37
C LEU A 149 -19.85 -17.59 -7.41
N HIS A 150 -20.95 -18.29 -7.62
CA HIS A 150 -21.28 -19.55 -6.99
C HIS A 150 -20.74 -20.72 -7.80
N LEU A 151 -20.00 -21.61 -7.16
CA LEU A 151 -19.39 -22.78 -7.76
C LEU A 151 -19.84 -24.03 -6.99
N PRO A 152 -20.90 -24.73 -7.43
CA PRO A 152 -21.35 -25.97 -6.82
C PRO A 152 -20.47 -27.16 -7.25
N GLY A 153 -20.41 -28.20 -6.40
CA GLY A 153 -19.74 -29.46 -6.72
C GLY A 153 -18.22 -29.46 -6.73
N PHE A 154 -17.58 -28.36 -6.26
CA PHE A 154 -16.12 -28.31 -6.16
C PHE A 154 -15.65 -28.94 -4.84
N SER A 155 -14.92 -30.07 -4.97
CA SER A 155 -14.46 -30.87 -3.83
C SER A 155 -13.08 -30.46 -3.30
N SER A 156 -12.38 -29.53 -3.95
CA SER A 156 -11.04 -29.11 -3.54
C SER A 156 -10.88 -27.58 -3.58
N THR A 157 -10.17 -27.04 -2.61
CA THR A 157 -9.74 -25.65 -2.54
C THR A 157 -9.01 -25.19 -3.80
N ASP A 158 -8.12 -26.05 -4.34
CA ASP A 158 -7.34 -25.77 -5.56
C ASP A 158 -8.21 -25.46 -6.79
N ALA A 159 -9.42 -26.03 -6.86
CA ALA A 159 -10.32 -25.77 -7.99
C ALA A 159 -10.95 -24.37 -7.90
N LEU A 160 -11.30 -23.92 -6.68
CA LEU A 160 -11.79 -22.56 -6.43
C LEU A 160 -10.68 -21.53 -6.69
N GLU A 161 -9.46 -21.81 -6.23
CA GLU A 161 -8.29 -20.94 -6.45
C GLU A 161 -7.94 -20.85 -7.93
N ARG A 162 -7.95 -21.95 -8.68
CA ARG A 162 -7.73 -21.91 -10.15
C ARG A 162 -8.77 -21.06 -10.85
N GLN A 163 -10.05 -21.15 -10.46
CA GLN A 163 -11.09 -20.29 -11.03
C GLN A 163 -10.87 -18.81 -10.69
N ALA A 164 -10.47 -18.52 -9.47
CA ALA A 164 -10.14 -17.16 -9.05
C ALA A 164 -8.92 -16.61 -9.81
N MET A 165 -7.89 -17.43 -10.04
CA MET A 165 -6.74 -17.05 -10.89
C MET A 165 -7.15 -16.75 -12.33
N GLN A 166 -8.08 -17.52 -12.91
CA GLN A 166 -8.62 -17.23 -14.25
C GLN A 166 -9.35 -15.90 -14.29
N ILE A 167 -10.10 -15.57 -13.24
CA ILE A 167 -10.74 -14.26 -13.09
C ILE A 167 -9.68 -13.17 -13.03
N LEU A 168 -8.64 -13.29 -12.18
CA LEU A 168 -7.54 -12.31 -12.09
C LEU A 168 -6.85 -12.09 -13.44
N ALA A 169 -6.55 -13.17 -14.15
CA ALA A 169 -5.93 -13.11 -15.48
C ALA A 169 -6.78 -12.34 -16.50
N ALA A 170 -8.11 -12.41 -16.41
CA ALA A 170 -9.02 -11.68 -17.30
C ALA A 170 -8.99 -10.15 -17.07
N PHE A 171 -8.45 -9.68 -15.96
CA PHE A 171 -8.29 -8.25 -15.62
C PHE A 171 -6.84 -7.76 -15.68
N ALA A 172 -5.89 -8.60 -16.08
CA ALA A 172 -4.49 -8.21 -16.25
C ALA A 172 -4.31 -7.12 -17.32
N GLU A 173 -5.17 -7.11 -18.34
CA GLU A 173 -5.16 -6.13 -19.43
C GLU A 173 -6.26 -5.06 -19.23
N PRO A 174 -6.00 -3.80 -19.60
CA PRO A 174 -6.98 -2.74 -19.49
C PRO A 174 -8.25 -3.02 -20.31
N LEU A 175 -9.42 -2.86 -19.69
CA LEU A 175 -10.72 -3.08 -20.32
C LEU A 175 -11.10 -1.92 -21.26
N SER A 176 -11.76 -2.25 -22.38
CA SER A 176 -12.29 -1.24 -23.33
C SER A 176 -13.68 -0.79 -22.90
N ILE A 177 -13.81 0.45 -22.47
CA ILE A 177 -15.09 1.07 -22.08
C ILE A 177 -15.41 2.20 -23.08
N GLY A 178 -16.24 1.92 -24.06
CA GLY A 178 -16.44 2.79 -25.21
C GLY A 178 -15.14 2.98 -26.00
N LYS A 179 -14.64 4.22 -26.07
CA LYS A 179 -13.38 4.57 -26.75
C LYS A 179 -12.16 4.62 -25.79
N ARG A 180 -12.33 4.27 -24.52
CA ARG A 180 -11.26 4.38 -23.50
C ARG A 180 -10.76 3.01 -23.07
N ARG A 181 -9.46 2.90 -22.84
CA ARG A 181 -8.86 1.75 -22.14
C ARG A 181 -8.69 2.11 -20.66
N VAL A 182 -9.25 1.28 -19.77
CA VAL A 182 -9.30 1.53 -18.34
C VAL A 182 -8.72 0.31 -17.62
N SER A 183 -7.69 0.52 -16.82
CA SER A 183 -7.15 -0.51 -15.93
C SER A 183 -8.09 -0.67 -14.73
N VAL A 184 -8.55 -1.90 -14.51
CA VAL A 184 -9.46 -2.25 -13.42
C VAL A 184 -8.70 -3.16 -12.46
N GLU A 185 -8.61 -2.73 -11.21
CA GLU A 185 -8.01 -3.50 -10.13
C GLU A 185 -9.12 -4.23 -9.38
N ILE A 186 -8.96 -5.54 -9.22
CA ILE A 186 -9.90 -6.39 -8.50
C ILE A 186 -9.22 -7.12 -7.35
N ALA A 187 -9.98 -7.37 -6.29
CA ALA A 187 -9.61 -8.22 -5.18
C ALA A 187 -10.61 -9.38 -5.06
N ILE A 188 -10.10 -10.55 -4.72
CA ILE A 188 -10.89 -11.79 -4.67
C ILE A 188 -10.83 -12.40 -3.28
N GLY A 189 -12.02 -12.72 -2.75
CA GLY A 189 -12.17 -13.53 -1.55
C GLY A 189 -12.92 -14.80 -1.84
N ILE A 190 -12.46 -15.91 -1.29
CA ILE A 190 -13.02 -17.24 -1.48
C ILE A 190 -13.50 -17.79 -0.15
N ALA A 191 -14.70 -18.36 -0.10
CA ALA A 191 -15.18 -19.10 1.06
C ALA A 191 -15.95 -20.36 0.62
N ARG A 192 -15.86 -21.42 1.41
CA ARG A 192 -16.44 -22.73 1.13
C ARG A 192 -17.66 -22.96 1.99
N TYR A 193 -18.74 -23.47 1.40
CA TYR A 193 -19.84 -23.89 2.25
C TYR A 193 -19.58 -25.27 2.85
N THR A 194 -20.23 -25.51 4.00
CA THR A 194 -20.00 -26.56 4.98
C THR A 194 -18.74 -26.38 5.85
N GLU A 195 -17.61 -25.93 5.31
CA GLU A 195 -16.41 -25.66 6.10
C GLU A 195 -16.43 -24.27 6.73
N ASP A 196 -16.80 -23.25 5.93
CA ASP A 196 -16.76 -21.85 6.35
C ASP A 196 -18.14 -21.31 6.76
N GLY A 197 -19.25 -22.02 6.48
CA GLY A 197 -20.57 -21.64 6.92
C GLY A 197 -21.66 -22.58 6.41
N ASN A 198 -22.83 -22.52 7.08
CA ASN A 198 -23.99 -23.36 6.78
C ASN A 198 -25.16 -22.57 6.19
N SER A 199 -24.97 -21.30 5.85
CA SER A 199 -25.93 -20.43 5.16
C SER A 199 -25.25 -19.58 4.12
N PHE A 200 -26.01 -19.15 3.09
CA PHE A 200 -25.48 -18.22 2.08
C PHE A 200 -24.89 -16.98 2.71
N ASP A 201 -25.61 -16.37 3.66
CA ASP A 201 -25.17 -15.11 4.26
C ASP A 201 -23.86 -15.24 5.04
N GLU A 202 -23.66 -16.37 5.73
CA GLU A 202 -22.37 -16.63 6.42
C GLU A 202 -21.21 -16.78 5.42
N VAL A 203 -21.38 -17.62 4.38
CA VAL A 203 -20.31 -17.88 3.41
C VAL A 203 -20.03 -16.66 2.57
N ALA A 204 -21.08 -15.93 2.13
CA ALA A 204 -20.92 -14.70 1.35
C ALA A 204 -20.23 -13.59 2.14
N ASN A 205 -20.57 -13.42 3.43
CA ASN A 205 -19.90 -12.45 4.28
C ASN A 205 -18.43 -12.80 4.51
N LYS A 206 -18.10 -14.09 4.67
CA LYS A 206 -16.73 -14.55 4.82
C LYS A 206 -15.91 -14.36 3.54
N ALA A 207 -16.51 -14.66 2.38
CA ALA A 207 -15.87 -14.37 1.10
C ALA A 207 -15.65 -12.85 0.88
N ALA A 208 -16.64 -12.01 1.22
CA ALA A 208 -16.51 -10.56 1.13
C ALA A 208 -15.42 -10.02 2.06
N LEU A 209 -15.31 -10.56 3.27
CA LEU A 209 -14.29 -10.19 4.23
C LEU A 209 -12.88 -10.55 3.75
N ALA A 210 -12.71 -11.75 3.16
CA ALA A 210 -11.46 -12.15 2.56
C ALA A 210 -11.09 -11.23 1.35
N ALA A 211 -12.08 -10.84 0.53
CA ALA A 211 -11.87 -9.89 -0.57
C ALA A 211 -11.48 -8.49 -0.07
N ALA A 212 -12.13 -7.99 0.98
CA ALA A 212 -11.78 -6.70 1.57
C ALA A 212 -10.35 -6.68 2.12
N HIS A 213 -9.89 -7.80 2.69
CA HIS A 213 -8.50 -7.94 3.12
C HIS A 213 -7.54 -7.98 1.91
N ALA A 214 -7.90 -8.73 0.85
CA ALA A 214 -7.11 -8.76 -0.40
C ALA A 214 -7.02 -7.37 -1.08
N ALA A 215 -8.04 -6.53 -0.93
CA ALA A 215 -8.08 -5.16 -1.41
C ALA A 215 -7.22 -4.17 -0.58
N SER A 216 -6.74 -4.58 0.59
CA SER A 216 -5.94 -3.72 1.46
C SER A 216 -4.56 -3.43 0.84
N PRO A 217 -4.08 -2.17 0.88
CA PRO A 217 -2.72 -1.85 0.41
C PRO A 217 -1.61 -2.64 1.10
N SER A 218 -1.87 -3.15 2.29
CA SER A 218 -0.93 -3.97 3.07
C SER A 218 -0.99 -5.46 2.74
N SER A 219 -1.90 -5.90 1.87
CA SER A 219 -1.98 -7.30 1.44
C SER A 219 -1.05 -7.54 0.25
N PRO A 220 -0.16 -8.53 0.29
CA PRO A 220 0.66 -8.91 -0.85
C PRO A 220 -0.14 -9.62 -1.95
N ASP A 221 -1.31 -10.16 -1.60
CA ASP A 221 -2.10 -11.03 -2.46
C ASP A 221 -3.43 -10.38 -2.85
N CYS A 222 -3.72 -10.37 -4.15
CA CYS A 222 -5.03 -9.94 -4.69
C CYS A 222 -6.14 -10.99 -4.53
N MET A 223 -5.83 -12.16 -3.95
CA MET A 223 -6.76 -13.27 -3.76
C MET A 223 -6.50 -13.92 -2.41
N ILE A 224 -7.54 -14.08 -1.61
CA ILE A 224 -7.47 -14.68 -0.28
C ILE A 224 -8.58 -15.72 -0.10
N LEU A 225 -8.18 -16.92 0.32
CA LEU A 225 -9.11 -17.92 0.84
C LEU A 225 -9.44 -17.59 2.30
N TYR A 226 -10.73 -17.59 2.64
CA TYR A 226 -11.15 -17.37 4.02
C TYR A 226 -10.59 -18.44 4.96
N ASP A 227 -10.02 -18.00 6.08
CA ASP A 227 -9.58 -18.82 7.21
C ASP A 227 -10.02 -18.12 8.51
N LYS A 228 -10.26 -18.90 9.56
CA LYS A 228 -10.57 -18.36 10.90
C LYS A 228 -9.47 -17.44 11.44
N ARG A 229 -8.21 -17.67 11.07
CA ARG A 229 -7.07 -16.81 11.41
C ARG A 229 -7.22 -15.40 10.83
N LEU A 230 -7.80 -15.30 9.63
CA LEU A 230 -8.08 -14.02 8.99
C LEU A 230 -9.03 -13.16 9.82
N MET A 231 -10.08 -13.78 10.40
CA MET A 231 -11.02 -13.06 11.29
C MET A 231 -10.33 -12.50 12.53
N THR A 232 -9.45 -13.30 13.13
CA THR A 232 -8.68 -12.83 14.28
C THR A 232 -7.81 -11.63 13.90
N ALA A 233 -7.08 -11.72 12.76
CA ALA A 233 -6.24 -10.62 12.28
C ALA A 233 -7.04 -9.33 11.98
N ILE A 234 -8.25 -9.45 11.42
CA ILE A 234 -9.12 -8.28 11.16
C ILE A 234 -9.63 -7.67 12.46
N SER A 235 -10.12 -8.50 13.39
CA SER A 235 -10.56 -8.03 14.70
C SER A 235 -9.42 -7.37 15.50
N GLU A 236 -8.22 -7.93 15.43
CA GLU A 236 -7.02 -7.35 16.03
C GLU A 236 -6.66 -6.00 15.37
N ARG A 237 -6.80 -5.88 14.05
CA ARG A 237 -6.55 -4.64 13.32
C ARG A 237 -7.55 -3.54 13.67
N ASP A 238 -8.85 -3.88 13.74
CA ASP A 238 -9.89 -2.93 14.13
C ASP A 238 -9.71 -2.47 15.59
N GLY A 239 -9.34 -3.40 16.47
CA GLY A 239 -8.96 -3.09 17.85
C GLY A 239 -7.75 -2.16 17.91
N LEU A 240 -6.71 -2.46 17.13
CA LEU A 240 -5.48 -1.66 17.08
C LEU A 240 -5.73 -0.23 16.55
N GLU A 241 -6.69 -0.03 15.62
CA GLU A 241 -7.08 1.31 15.17
C GLU A 241 -7.65 2.17 16.32
N GLN A 242 -8.57 1.60 17.10
CA GLN A 242 -9.14 2.32 18.24
C GLN A 242 -8.09 2.61 19.30
N GLU A 243 -7.23 1.63 19.59
CA GLU A 243 -6.11 1.77 20.53
C GLU A 243 -5.11 2.84 20.04
N LEU A 244 -4.80 2.89 18.73
CA LEU A 244 -3.92 3.93 18.15
C LEU A 244 -4.55 5.33 18.27
N ARG A 245 -5.82 5.46 17.97
CA ARG A 245 -6.55 6.74 18.14
C ARG A 245 -6.47 7.25 19.57
N GLN A 246 -6.67 6.36 20.52
CA GLN A 246 -6.55 6.67 21.95
C GLN A 246 -5.09 7.00 22.32
N ALA A 247 -4.12 6.23 21.81
CA ALA A 247 -2.70 6.43 22.08
C ALA A 247 -2.18 7.82 21.64
N ILE A 248 -2.65 8.32 20.48
CA ILE A 248 -2.32 9.66 20.00
C ILE A 248 -2.90 10.71 20.96
N ALA A 249 -4.18 10.56 21.37
CA ALA A 249 -4.85 11.48 22.27
C ALA A 249 -4.22 11.50 23.68
N GLU A 250 -3.83 10.34 24.20
CA GLU A 250 -3.27 10.15 25.54
C GLU A 250 -1.75 10.27 25.58
N LYS A 251 -1.12 10.59 24.45
CA LYS A 251 0.35 10.77 24.35
C LYS A 251 1.15 9.50 24.72
N GLN A 252 0.64 8.33 24.41
CA GLN A 252 1.34 7.04 24.57
C GLN A 252 2.38 6.81 23.46
N ILE A 253 2.39 7.68 22.44
CA ILE A 253 3.35 7.68 21.35
C ILE A 253 4.59 8.44 21.78
N GLU A 254 5.71 7.77 21.77
CA GLU A 254 7.04 8.35 22.04
C GLU A 254 7.79 8.64 20.76
N VAL A 255 8.68 9.62 20.80
CA VAL A 255 9.61 9.92 19.72
C VAL A 255 11.02 9.62 20.20
N CYS A 256 11.68 8.66 19.56
CA CYS A 256 13.08 8.33 19.75
C CYS A 256 13.91 8.94 18.63
N TYR A 257 15.20 9.11 18.87
CA TYR A 257 16.13 9.80 17.98
C TYR A 257 17.26 8.85 17.58
N GLN A 258 17.33 8.50 16.30
CA GLN A 258 18.41 7.66 15.80
C GLN A 258 19.54 8.55 15.29
N PRO A 259 20.78 8.38 15.81
CA PRO A 259 21.91 9.17 15.40
C PRO A 259 22.32 8.93 13.95
N LYS A 260 22.70 10.04 13.29
CA LYS A 260 23.43 10.06 12.01
C LYS A 260 24.83 10.62 12.27
N VAL A 261 25.83 10.05 11.61
CA VAL A 261 27.21 10.53 11.70
C VAL A 261 27.78 10.85 10.32
N HIS A 262 28.66 11.80 10.23
CA HIS A 262 29.43 12.05 9.02
C HIS A 262 30.36 10.89 8.71
N ALA A 263 30.36 10.44 7.45
CA ALA A 263 31.17 9.31 7.04
C ALA A 263 32.68 9.57 7.06
N ALA A 264 33.08 10.86 7.01
CA ALA A 264 34.46 11.29 6.93
C ALA A 264 35.18 11.27 8.30
N ASP A 265 34.50 11.78 9.33
CA ASP A 265 35.13 12.03 10.64
C ASP A 265 34.33 11.50 11.83
N TRP A 266 33.20 10.82 11.56
CA TRP A 266 32.32 10.24 12.58
C TRP A 266 31.69 11.26 13.54
N SER A 267 31.81 12.54 13.27
CA SER A 267 31.12 13.57 14.04
C SER A 267 29.59 13.44 13.85
N SER A 268 28.85 13.90 14.85
CA SER A 268 27.38 13.86 14.77
C SER A 268 26.86 14.74 13.66
N ALA A 269 26.10 14.17 12.71
CA ALA A 269 25.47 14.89 11.60
C ALA A 269 24.03 15.32 11.93
N GLY A 270 23.41 14.72 12.94
CA GLY A 270 22.04 14.96 13.36
C GLY A 270 21.35 13.68 13.79
N VAL A 271 20.02 13.72 13.83
CA VAL A 271 19.19 12.56 14.22
C VAL A 271 17.99 12.42 13.31
N GLU A 272 17.46 11.21 13.23
CA GLU A 272 16.14 10.93 12.70
C GLU A 272 15.16 10.66 13.83
N ALA A 273 14.01 11.37 13.79
CA ALA A 273 12.93 11.21 14.76
C ALA A 273 12.05 10.02 14.34
N LEU A 274 12.07 8.98 15.15
CA LEU A 274 11.37 7.74 14.91
C LEU A 274 10.29 7.50 15.96
N VAL A 275 9.08 7.23 15.50
CA VAL A 275 7.95 6.97 16.40
C VAL A 275 8.06 5.60 17.04
N ARG A 276 7.67 5.53 18.32
CA ARG A 276 7.56 4.30 19.10
C ARG A 276 6.23 4.30 19.83
N TRP A 277 5.53 3.20 19.81
CA TRP A 277 4.27 3.06 20.51
C TRP A 277 4.42 2.08 21.68
N ASN A 278 4.48 2.62 22.88
CA ASN A 278 4.51 1.85 24.12
C ASN A 278 3.08 1.54 24.57
N HIS A 279 2.53 0.44 24.07
CA HIS A 279 1.17 0.06 24.37
C HIS A 279 1.08 -0.56 25.78
N PRO A 280 0.10 -0.16 26.62
CA PRO A 280 0.04 -0.58 28.04
C PRO A 280 -0.09 -2.09 28.25
N THR A 281 -0.69 -2.82 27.30
CA THR A 281 -0.91 -4.28 27.40
C THR A 281 -0.13 -5.10 26.37
N ARG A 282 0.20 -4.53 25.19
CA ARG A 282 0.92 -5.22 24.12
C ARG A 282 2.45 -5.01 24.19
N GLY A 283 2.91 -4.08 25.03
CA GLY A 283 4.31 -3.65 25.05
C GLY A 283 4.64 -2.77 23.83
N MET A 284 5.87 -2.86 23.33
CA MET A 284 6.31 -2.08 22.17
C MET A 284 5.64 -2.58 20.88
N VAL A 285 4.75 -1.78 20.29
CA VAL A 285 4.12 -2.06 18.99
C VAL A 285 5.05 -1.57 17.88
N ASN A 286 5.28 -2.42 16.88
CA ASN A 286 6.20 -2.12 15.78
C ASN A 286 5.62 -1.03 14.84
N PRO A 287 6.38 -0.01 14.44
CA PRO A 287 5.97 0.97 13.43
C PRO A 287 5.46 0.36 12.13
N CYS A 288 6.05 -0.74 11.66
CA CYS A 288 5.58 -1.46 10.47
C CYS A 288 4.16 -2.01 10.59
N GLU A 289 3.61 -2.09 11.81
CA GLU A 289 2.26 -2.58 12.07
C GLU A 289 1.26 -1.42 12.14
N PHE A 290 1.58 -0.33 12.86
CA PHE A 290 0.61 0.74 13.07
C PHE A 290 0.72 1.92 12.09
N ILE A 291 1.86 2.14 11.43
CA ILE A 291 1.98 3.21 10.42
C ILE A 291 1.10 2.94 9.20
N PRO A 292 1.10 1.74 8.56
CA PRO A 292 0.18 1.43 7.47
C PRO A 292 -1.30 1.51 7.89
N LEU A 293 -1.61 1.15 9.15
CA LEU A 293 -2.94 1.30 9.71
C LEU A 293 -3.33 2.77 9.82
N ALA A 294 -2.44 3.62 10.34
CA ALA A 294 -2.65 5.06 10.43
C ALA A 294 -2.87 5.71 9.05
N GLU A 295 -2.14 5.26 8.03
CA GLU A 295 -2.32 5.73 6.65
C GLU A 295 -3.67 5.32 6.08
N ALA A 296 -4.06 4.04 6.23
CA ALA A 296 -5.32 3.51 5.73
C ALA A 296 -6.55 4.18 6.38
N THR A 297 -6.43 4.57 7.65
CA THR A 297 -7.52 5.18 8.45
C THR A 297 -7.49 6.71 8.46
N GLY A 298 -6.42 7.32 7.91
CA GLY A 298 -6.20 8.78 7.93
C GLY A 298 -5.65 9.32 9.24
N LEU A 299 -5.44 8.48 10.26
CA LEU A 299 -4.82 8.86 11.54
C LEU A 299 -3.36 9.34 11.37
N ILE A 300 -2.72 8.99 10.25
CA ILE A 300 -1.36 9.40 9.94
C ILE A 300 -1.20 10.94 9.93
N VAL A 301 -2.26 11.69 9.62
CA VAL A 301 -2.22 13.15 9.62
C VAL A 301 -2.05 13.68 11.05
N GLU A 302 -2.82 13.16 11.98
CA GLU A 302 -2.78 13.57 13.38
C GLU A 302 -1.49 13.09 14.05
N LEU A 303 -1.15 11.82 13.84
CA LEU A 303 0.09 11.22 14.32
C LEU A 303 1.33 11.99 13.82
N GLY A 304 1.40 12.29 12.52
CA GLY A 304 2.55 12.98 11.94
C GLY A 304 2.70 14.42 12.45
N MET A 305 1.59 15.17 12.62
CA MET A 305 1.66 16.50 13.24
C MET A 305 2.12 16.42 14.70
N TYR A 306 1.72 15.41 15.44
CA TYR A 306 2.21 15.15 16.78
C TYR A 306 3.73 14.89 16.79
N VAL A 307 4.22 14.02 15.88
CA VAL A 307 5.65 13.71 15.76
C VAL A 307 6.47 14.96 15.40
N ILE A 308 6.01 15.76 14.41
CA ILE A 308 6.67 17.02 14.03
C ILE A 308 6.73 17.97 15.23
N SER A 309 5.64 18.08 15.99
CA SER A 309 5.60 18.95 17.18
C SER A 309 6.60 18.49 18.25
N ARG A 310 6.69 17.19 18.52
CA ARG A 310 7.64 16.64 19.49
C ARG A 310 9.09 16.81 19.03
N ALA A 311 9.37 16.57 17.75
CA ALA A 311 10.70 16.75 17.15
C ALA A 311 11.14 18.22 17.18
N ALA A 312 10.25 19.16 16.84
CA ALA A 312 10.52 20.58 16.88
C ALA A 312 10.78 21.08 18.31
N ALA A 313 9.97 20.65 19.29
CA ALA A 313 10.16 21.00 20.70
C ALA A 313 11.52 20.52 21.22
N GLN A 314 11.90 19.29 20.88
CA GLN A 314 13.17 18.71 21.30
C GLN A 314 14.37 19.39 20.62
N CYS A 315 14.26 19.67 19.32
CA CYS A 315 15.29 20.41 18.58
C CYS A 315 15.51 21.80 19.18
N ALA A 316 14.44 22.54 19.51
CA ALA A 316 14.50 23.82 20.15
C ALA A 316 15.12 23.75 21.55
N GLU A 317 14.84 22.71 22.31
CA GLU A 317 15.45 22.50 23.63
C GLU A 317 16.97 22.29 23.52
N TRP A 318 17.42 21.45 22.58
CA TRP A 318 18.86 21.26 22.32
C TRP A 318 19.52 22.56 21.86
N SER A 319 18.87 23.31 20.94
CA SER A 319 19.38 24.58 20.44
C SER A 319 19.53 25.61 21.56
N ARG A 320 18.56 25.72 22.48
CA ARG A 320 18.65 26.59 23.65
C ARG A 320 19.80 26.25 24.62
N LYS A 321 20.17 24.95 24.63
CA LYS A 321 21.35 24.47 25.39
C LYS A 321 22.67 24.61 24.60
N GLY A 322 22.65 25.28 23.45
CA GLY A 322 23.83 25.52 22.61
C GLY A 322 24.22 24.36 21.71
N ARG A 323 23.38 23.33 21.61
CA ARG A 323 23.59 22.14 20.74
C ARG A 323 22.74 22.27 19.49
N LEU A 324 23.36 22.59 18.35
CA LEU A 324 22.69 22.77 17.05
C LEU A 324 22.54 21.41 16.34
N ILE A 325 21.68 20.57 16.87
CA ILE A 325 21.43 19.22 16.36
C ILE A 325 20.27 19.25 15.36
N GLY A 326 20.54 18.85 14.11
CA GLY A 326 19.51 18.72 13.08
C GLY A 326 18.61 17.51 13.34
N VAL A 327 17.30 17.67 13.13
CA VAL A 327 16.30 16.61 13.31
C VAL A 327 15.56 16.38 12.00
N SER A 328 15.61 15.13 11.50
CA SER A 328 14.81 14.69 10.36
C SER A 328 13.51 14.04 10.82
N VAL A 329 12.42 14.29 10.10
CA VAL A 329 11.09 13.75 10.39
C VAL A 329 10.47 13.18 9.12
N ASN A 330 10.04 11.92 9.19
CA ASN A 330 9.31 11.24 8.12
C ASN A 330 7.89 11.80 7.98
N VAL A 331 7.45 12.01 6.73
CA VAL A 331 6.11 12.52 6.41
C VAL A 331 5.45 11.62 5.38
N ALA A 332 4.19 11.25 5.63
CA ALA A 332 3.41 10.43 4.73
C ALA A 332 2.70 11.24 3.64
N ALA A 333 2.38 10.58 2.51
CA ALA A 333 1.68 11.19 1.38
C ALA A 333 0.34 11.83 1.77
N GLY A 334 -0.42 11.18 2.66
CA GLY A 334 -1.70 11.70 3.15
C GLY A 334 -1.60 13.02 3.92
N GLN A 335 -0.43 13.34 4.49
CA GLN A 335 -0.18 14.61 5.17
C GLN A 335 0.09 15.72 4.17
N VAL A 336 1.04 15.51 3.22
CA VAL A 336 1.43 16.52 2.23
C VAL A 336 0.29 16.84 1.25
N ALA A 337 -0.60 15.88 1.00
CA ALA A 337 -1.79 16.09 0.17
C ALA A 337 -2.79 17.11 0.76
N ARG A 338 -2.67 17.45 2.04
CA ARG A 338 -3.54 18.45 2.67
C ARG A 338 -3.14 19.86 2.26
N PRO A 339 -4.11 20.73 1.93
CA PRO A 339 -3.82 22.12 1.52
C PRO A 339 -3.14 22.97 2.62
N ASP A 340 -3.39 22.61 3.88
CA ASP A 340 -2.94 23.32 5.08
C ASP A 340 -1.64 22.73 5.69
N PHE A 341 -1.00 21.76 5.03
CA PHE A 341 0.14 21.01 5.57
C PHE A 341 1.33 21.93 5.91
N ALA A 342 1.85 22.67 4.91
CA ALA A 342 3.00 23.53 5.13
C ALA A 342 2.72 24.61 6.18
N GLU A 343 1.52 25.20 6.16
CA GLU A 343 1.11 26.22 7.13
C GLU A 343 1.16 25.67 8.56
N LYS A 344 0.59 24.48 8.79
CA LYS A 344 0.60 23.84 10.10
C LYS A 344 2.01 23.46 10.57
N VAL A 345 2.84 22.93 9.66
CA VAL A 345 4.24 22.64 10.00
C VAL A 345 4.97 23.91 10.43
N LEU A 346 4.84 25.00 9.68
CA LEU A 346 5.46 26.27 10.00
C LEU A 346 4.93 26.88 11.31
N GLU A 347 3.64 26.74 11.58
CA GLU A 347 3.05 27.13 12.86
C GLU A 347 3.67 26.34 14.01
N ILE A 348 3.80 25.01 13.88
CA ILE A 348 4.44 24.15 14.89
C ILE A 348 5.89 24.57 15.13
N ILE A 349 6.67 24.81 14.07
CA ILE A 349 8.06 25.25 14.15
C ILE A 349 8.15 26.58 14.91
N SER A 350 7.29 27.52 14.56
CA SER A 350 7.24 28.85 15.22
C SER A 350 6.81 28.76 16.69
N LEU A 351 5.77 27.99 17.02
CA LEU A 351 5.27 27.84 18.39
C LEU A 351 6.28 27.20 19.35
N ASN A 352 7.23 26.41 18.82
CA ASN A 352 8.28 25.78 19.60
C ASN A 352 9.59 26.59 19.62
N ASP A 353 9.67 27.76 18.96
CA ASP A 353 10.90 28.52 18.77
C ASP A 353 12.03 27.66 18.14
N CYS A 354 11.66 26.72 17.27
CA CYS A 354 12.61 25.83 16.63
C CYS A 354 13.25 26.53 15.41
N PRO A 355 14.60 26.53 15.27
CA PRO A 355 15.24 27.03 14.06
C PRO A 355 14.86 26.19 12.85
N PRO A 356 14.18 26.74 11.81
CA PRO A 356 13.75 25.96 10.64
C PRO A 356 14.89 25.21 9.95
N THR A 357 16.10 25.79 9.93
CA THR A 357 17.29 25.22 9.29
C THR A 357 17.80 23.93 9.93
N LEU A 358 17.33 23.60 11.13
CA LEU A 358 17.65 22.35 11.85
C LEU A 358 16.61 21.26 11.62
N VAL A 359 15.51 21.54 10.92
CA VAL A 359 14.45 20.56 10.66
C VAL A 359 14.52 20.11 9.20
N THR A 360 14.57 18.79 9.01
CA THR A 360 14.52 18.16 7.69
C THR A 360 13.23 17.36 7.58
N ILE A 361 12.47 17.59 6.51
CA ILE A 361 11.29 16.79 6.16
C ILE A 361 11.73 15.69 5.20
N GLU A 362 11.49 14.44 5.56
CA GLU A 362 11.82 13.27 4.75
C GLU A 362 10.57 12.75 4.06
N ILE A 363 10.63 12.55 2.74
CA ILE A 363 9.56 12.01 1.92
C ILE A 363 10.08 10.82 1.12
N THR A 364 9.26 9.80 0.92
CA THR A 364 9.69 8.63 0.16
C THR A 364 9.84 8.93 -1.33
N GLU A 365 10.67 8.14 -2.04
CA GLU A 365 10.86 8.23 -3.48
C GLU A 365 9.52 8.20 -4.23
N THR A 366 8.60 7.32 -3.83
CA THR A 366 7.27 7.18 -4.46
C THR A 366 6.44 8.48 -4.35
N MET A 367 6.54 9.20 -3.23
CA MET A 367 5.86 10.48 -3.05
C MET A 367 6.43 11.57 -3.96
N ALA A 368 7.74 11.60 -4.14
CA ALA A 368 8.42 12.57 -5.01
C ALA A 368 8.00 12.44 -6.50
N HIS A 369 7.42 11.31 -6.89
CA HIS A 369 6.89 11.09 -8.25
C HIS A 369 5.45 11.57 -8.46
N THR A 370 4.80 12.06 -7.43
CA THR A 370 3.41 12.51 -7.53
C THR A 370 3.34 13.84 -8.28
N HIS A 371 2.83 13.82 -9.52
CA HIS A 371 2.59 15.02 -10.37
C HIS A 371 1.43 15.86 -9.83
N ASN A 372 1.56 16.42 -8.63
CA ASN A 372 0.56 17.30 -8.08
C ASN A 372 1.21 18.66 -7.79
N GLU A 373 0.81 19.68 -8.56
CA GLU A 373 1.28 21.06 -8.35
C GLU A 373 1.17 21.50 -6.89
N ARG A 374 0.12 21.07 -6.19
CA ARG A 374 -0.07 21.37 -4.76
C ARG A 374 1.00 20.72 -3.88
N PHE A 375 1.40 19.50 -4.22
CA PHE A 375 2.47 18.80 -3.49
C PHE A 375 3.78 19.58 -3.58
N VAL A 376 4.15 19.99 -4.79
CA VAL A 376 5.35 20.82 -5.04
C VAL A 376 5.25 22.15 -4.29
N GLU A 377 4.09 22.82 -4.36
CA GLU A 377 3.85 24.08 -3.65
C GLU A 377 4.03 23.94 -2.13
N GLN A 378 3.52 22.86 -1.52
CA GLN A 378 3.68 22.62 -0.08
C GLN A 378 5.18 22.48 0.30
N LEU A 379 5.95 21.70 -0.48
CA LEU A 379 7.37 21.51 -0.23
C LEU A 379 8.16 22.80 -0.45
N ASP A 380 7.88 23.56 -1.49
CA ASP A 380 8.53 24.86 -1.76
C ASP A 380 8.27 25.89 -0.65
N ARG A 381 7.06 25.91 -0.08
CA ARG A 381 6.74 26.77 1.07
C ARG A 381 7.59 26.42 2.29
N LEU A 382 7.77 25.12 2.59
CA LEU A 382 8.63 24.68 3.70
C LEU A 382 10.09 25.05 3.47
N ARG A 383 10.59 24.82 2.25
CA ARG A 383 11.96 25.15 1.88
C ARG A 383 12.22 26.66 1.93
N THR A 384 11.29 27.46 1.43
CA THR A 384 11.39 28.94 1.47
C THR A 384 11.45 29.47 2.91
N ALA A 385 10.82 28.78 3.85
CA ALA A 385 10.89 29.08 5.27
C ALA A 385 12.20 28.61 5.94
N GLY A 386 13.06 27.89 5.21
CA GLY A 386 14.36 27.43 5.66
C GLY A 386 14.44 26.00 6.17
N LEU A 387 13.35 25.21 6.07
CA LEU A 387 13.42 23.77 6.33
C LEU A 387 14.20 23.07 5.21
N LYS A 388 14.80 21.94 5.55
CA LYS A 388 15.47 21.06 4.60
C LYS A 388 14.52 19.96 4.12
N LEU A 389 14.76 19.45 2.91
CA LEU A 389 14.02 18.35 2.32
C LEU A 389 14.96 17.18 2.03
N ALA A 390 14.54 15.97 2.32
CA ALA A 390 15.27 14.75 1.98
C ALA A 390 14.37 13.75 1.27
N ILE A 391 14.96 12.99 0.35
CA ILE A 391 14.32 11.82 -0.28
C ILE A 391 14.73 10.59 0.50
N ASP A 392 13.74 9.83 0.93
CA ASP A 392 13.92 8.57 1.67
C ASP A 392 13.65 7.34 0.80
N ASP A 393 14.18 6.18 1.22
CA ASP A 393 14.02 4.87 0.56
C ASP A 393 14.45 4.87 -0.91
N PHE A 394 15.49 5.65 -1.27
CA PHE A 394 15.88 5.80 -2.67
C PHE A 394 16.55 4.55 -3.24
N GLY A 395 16.05 4.14 -4.43
CA GLY A 395 16.58 3.02 -5.21
C GLY A 395 15.74 1.75 -5.19
N ILE A 396 14.59 1.74 -4.51
CA ILE A 396 13.61 0.63 -4.54
C ILE A 396 12.54 0.88 -5.60
N GLY A 397 12.26 2.14 -5.92
CA GLY A 397 11.18 2.56 -6.82
C GLY A 397 11.60 2.75 -8.28
N TYR A 398 10.66 3.21 -9.10
CA TYR A 398 10.90 3.62 -10.48
C TYR A 398 11.18 5.12 -10.53
N SER A 399 12.45 5.52 -10.50
CA SER A 399 12.84 6.93 -10.48
C SER A 399 12.61 7.63 -11.83
N ASN A 400 11.78 8.67 -11.84
CA ASN A 400 11.77 9.65 -12.92
C ASN A 400 12.75 10.78 -12.57
N LEU A 401 13.99 10.66 -13.05
CA LEU A 401 15.08 11.60 -12.74
C LEU A 401 14.76 13.06 -13.12
N ALA A 402 13.88 13.29 -14.11
CA ALA A 402 13.50 14.64 -14.50
C ALA A 402 12.76 15.38 -13.38
N HIS A 403 11.88 14.70 -12.67
CA HIS A 403 11.12 15.32 -11.57
C HIS A 403 11.97 15.55 -10.32
N LEU A 404 12.91 14.63 -10.05
CA LEU A 404 13.86 14.82 -8.95
C LEU A 404 14.72 16.07 -9.14
N ALA A 405 15.05 16.40 -10.40
CA ALA A 405 15.82 17.59 -10.72
C ALA A 405 15.02 18.91 -10.56
N GLU A 406 13.69 18.84 -10.67
CA GLU A 406 12.79 19.99 -10.45
C GLU A 406 12.60 20.30 -8.96
N LEU A 407 12.55 19.26 -8.13
CA LEU A 407 12.44 19.36 -6.68
C LEU A 407 13.86 19.47 -6.10
N GLN A 408 14.18 20.62 -5.49
CA GLN A 408 15.50 20.83 -4.87
C GLN A 408 15.53 20.17 -3.50
N PHE A 409 16.19 19.03 -3.40
CA PHE A 409 16.43 18.34 -2.14
C PHE A 409 17.80 18.65 -1.55
N ASP A 410 17.91 18.63 -0.22
CA ASP A 410 19.14 18.81 0.52
C ASP A 410 19.87 17.48 0.76
N ALA A 411 19.12 16.37 0.83
CA ALA A 411 19.67 15.03 1.07
C ALA A 411 18.93 13.94 0.29
N LEU A 412 19.68 12.88 -0.01
CA LEU A 412 19.20 11.64 -0.63
C LEU A 412 19.66 10.47 0.23
N LYS A 413 18.71 9.65 0.73
CA LYS A 413 18.97 8.53 1.63
C LYS A 413 18.91 7.23 0.82
N ILE A 414 20.00 6.46 0.80
CA ILE A 414 20.07 5.16 0.12
C ILE A 414 19.43 4.12 1.02
N ASP A 415 18.42 3.42 0.47
CA ASP A 415 17.68 2.41 1.23
C ASP A 415 18.56 1.28 1.78
N ARG A 416 18.20 0.81 2.96
CA ARG A 416 18.85 -0.28 3.69
C ARG A 416 19.05 -1.55 2.85
N SER A 417 18.09 -1.90 1.96
CA SER A 417 18.18 -3.11 1.15
C SER A 417 19.37 -3.10 0.20
N LEU A 418 19.73 -1.91 -0.31
CA LEU A 418 20.91 -1.72 -1.15
C LEU A 418 22.20 -1.71 -0.33
N VAL A 419 22.20 -1.00 0.81
CA VAL A 419 23.34 -0.90 1.74
C VAL A 419 23.72 -2.27 2.29
N LYS A 420 22.75 -3.13 2.60
CA LYS A 420 22.98 -4.52 3.03
C LYS A 420 23.79 -5.34 2.03
N GLY A 421 23.66 -5.05 0.74
CA GLY A 421 24.38 -5.74 -0.34
C GLY A 421 25.81 -5.26 -0.55
N LEU A 422 26.29 -4.20 0.10
CA LEU A 422 27.59 -3.58 -0.17
C LEU A 422 28.80 -4.51 0.07
N GLU A 423 28.71 -5.42 1.04
CA GLU A 423 29.79 -6.36 1.34
C GLU A 423 29.75 -7.64 0.49
N THR A 424 28.59 -7.98 -0.08
CA THR A 424 28.37 -9.30 -0.67
C THR A 424 28.15 -9.27 -2.18
N SER A 425 27.86 -8.10 -2.76
CA SER A 425 27.49 -7.99 -4.17
C SER A 425 28.16 -6.80 -4.85
N SER A 426 29.08 -7.09 -5.78
CA SER A 426 29.71 -6.05 -6.61
C SER A 426 28.67 -5.26 -7.43
N ARG A 427 27.54 -5.90 -7.80
CA ARG A 427 26.44 -5.23 -8.49
C ARG A 427 25.77 -4.17 -7.59
N MET A 428 25.56 -4.45 -6.29
CA MET A 428 25.00 -3.48 -5.37
C MET A 428 25.96 -2.32 -5.13
N VAL A 429 27.25 -2.58 -5.07
CA VAL A 429 28.27 -1.52 -4.99
C VAL A 429 28.17 -0.57 -6.19
N GLU A 430 27.99 -1.07 -7.42
CA GLU A 430 27.84 -0.22 -8.61
C GLU A 430 26.51 0.53 -8.63
N VAL A 431 25.42 -0.07 -8.14
CA VAL A 431 24.13 0.61 -7.99
C VAL A 431 24.26 1.77 -6.98
N CYS A 432 24.81 1.51 -5.80
CA CYS A 432 25.02 2.56 -4.79
C CYS A 432 25.96 3.65 -5.31
N ARG A 433 27.02 3.30 -6.05
CA ARG A 433 27.92 4.28 -6.71
C ARG A 433 27.16 5.19 -7.67
N ALA A 434 26.26 4.63 -8.48
CA ALA A 434 25.43 5.41 -9.39
C ALA A 434 24.51 6.38 -8.62
N ILE A 435 23.92 5.93 -7.52
CA ILE A 435 23.07 6.76 -6.65
C ILE A 435 23.88 7.89 -5.99
N VAL A 436 25.07 7.58 -5.45
CA VAL A 436 25.97 8.60 -4.88
C VAL A 436 26.34 9.66 -5.91
N ASN A 437 26.71 9.24 -7.13
CA ASN A 437 27.03 10.17 -8.20
C ASN A 437 25.82 11.04 -8.60
N LEU A 438 24.62 10.45 -8.61
CA LEU A 438 23.38 11.20 -8.86
C LEU A 438 23.13 12.24 -7.76
N GLY A 439 23.21 11.86 -6.49
CA GLY A 439 23.05 12.79 -5.36
C GLY A 439 24.02 13.97 -5.46
N LYS A 440 25.30 13.70 -5.74
CA LYS A 440 26.32 14.74 -5.96
C LYS A 440 26.01 15.65 -7.15
N ALA A 441 25.53 15.08 -8.28
CA ALA A 441 25.14 15.85 -9.45
C ALA A 441 23.93 16.76 -9.18
N LEU A 442 23.03 16.34 -8.29
CA LEU A 442 21.87 17.13 -7.83
C LEU A 442 22.24 18.14 -6.73
N GLY A 443 23.46 18.11 -6.20
CA GLY A 443 23.87 18.96 -5.07
C GLY A 443 23.33 18.51 -3.71
N CYS A 444 22.86 17.26 -3.60
CA CYS A 444 22.35 16.66 -2.39
C CYS A 444 23.47 16.00 -1.57
N LYS A 445 23.35 16.04 -0.25
CA LYS A 445 24.09 15.10 0.61
C LYS A 445 23.56 13.68 0.39
N VAL A 446 24.45 12.70 0.46
CA VAL A 446 24.06 11.28 0.35
C VAL A 446 24.23 10.59 1.69
N VAL A 447 23.15 9.97 2.17
CA VAL A 447 23.09 9.25 3.44
C VAL A 447 22.95 7.75 3.14
N ALA A 448 23.83 6.91 3.70
CA ALA A 448 23.64 5.45 3.63
C ALA A 448 22.90 4.95 4.88
N GLU A 449 21.76 4.31 4.65
CA GLU A 449 20.88 3.86 5.73
C GLU A 449 21.05 2.39 6.08
N GLY A 450 20.71 2.09 7.34
CA GLY A 450 20.66 0.70 7.82
C GLY A 450 22.00 0.01 7.83
N VAL A 451 23.10 0.75 8.05
CA VAL A 451 24.42 0.11 8.24
C VAL A 451 24.43 -0.74 9.52
N GLU A 452 24.79 -2.02 9.38
CA GLU A 452 24.78 -3.01 10.46
C GLU A 452 26.19 -3.55 10.76
N THR A 453 27.15 -3.31 9.85
CA THR A 453 28.52 -3.82 9.98
C THR A 453 29.56 -2.75 9.70
N PRO A 454 30.78 -2.86 10.23
CA PRO A 454 31.89 -1.96 9.91
C PRO A 454 32.26 -1.96 8.44
N GLY A 455 32.12 -3.12 7.75
CA GLY A 455 32.39 -3.24 6.32
C GLY A 455 31.42 -2.43 5.46
N GLN A 456 30.13 -2.42 5.82
CA GLN A 456 29.14 -1.57 5.14
C GLN A 456 29.44 -0.09 5.29
N VAL A 457 29.86 0.34 6.49
CA VAL A 457 30.26 1.73 6.73
C VAL A 457 31.49 2.10 5.90
N ALA A 458 32.51 1.25 5.89
CA ALA A 458 33.72 1.47 5.09
C ALA A 458 33.39 1.54 3.59
N ALA A 459 32.52 0.65 3.10
CA ALA A 459 32.08 0.65 1.71
C ALA A 459 31.29 1.93 1.34
N ALA A 460 30.34 2.34 2.19
CA ALA A 460 29.57 3.57 2.01
C ALA A 460 30.47 4.82 1.97
N SER A 461 31.42 4.90 2.90
CA SER A 461 32.45 5.96 2.93
C SER A 461 33.32 5.97 1.66
N ALA A 462 33.79 4.80 1.21
CA ALA A 462 34.60 4.67 0.01
C ALA A 462 33.84 5.02 -1.28
N LEU A 463 32.52 4.81 -1.29
CA LEU A 463 31.65 5.25 -2.38
C LEU A 463 31.41 6.75 -2.36
N GLY A 464 31.71 7.44 -1.26
CA GLY A 464 31.60 8.89 -1.08
C GLY A 464 30.24 9.33 -0.56
N CYS A 465 29.54 8.48 0.24
CA CYS A 465 28.43 8.93 1.05
C CYS A 465 28.90 9.97 2.06
N ASP A 466 28.09 11.00 2.31
CA ASP A 466 28.41 12.10 3.23
C ASP A 466 28.07 11.73 4.67
N GLU A 467 27.01 10.96 4.88
CA GLU A 467 26.50 10.56 6.19
C GLU A 467 26.15 9.06 6.19
N VAL A 468 26.19 8.46 7.39
CA VAL A 468 25.79 7.05 7.61
C VAL A 468 24.88 6.96 8.82
N GLN A 469 23.90 6.05 8.76
CA GLN A 469 22.92 5.77 9.81
C GLN A 469 22.63 4.27 9.86
N GLY A 470 22.50 3.71 11.05
CA GLY A 470 22.12 2.31 11.21
C GLY A 470 22.44 1.77 12.59
N TYR A 471 22.10 0.50 12.81
CA TYR A 471 22.29 -0.14 14.12
C TYR A 471 23.76 -0.29 14.51
N TYR A 472 24.67 -0.28 13.54
CA TYR A 472 26.08 -0.27 13.84
C TYR A 472 26.52 1.03 14.54
N ILE A 473 25.87 2.17 14.19
CA ILE A 473 26.13 3.46 14.83
C ILE A 473 25.43 3.51 16.20
N SER A 474 24.09 3.39 16.16
CA SER A 474 23.24 3.30 17.34
C SER A 474 21.83 2.88 16.96
N ALA A 475 21.11 2.23 17.86
CA ALA A 475 19.66 2.17 17.81
C ALA A 475 19.06 3.55 18.05
N ALA A 476 17.75 3.71 17.82
CA ALA A 476 17.03 4.91 18.22
C ALA A 476 17.01 5.04 19.76
N LEU A 477 17.37 6.20 20.28
CA LEU A 477 17.56 6.52 21.68
C LEU A 477 16.49 7.51 22.17
N GLY A 478 16.21 7.51 23.46
CA GLY A 478 15.50 8.62 24.09
C GLY A 478 16.29 9.93 24.00
N ALA A 479 15.61 11.07 24.19
CA ALA A 479 16.26 12.38 24.03
C ALA A 479 17.48 12.58 24.97
N ASP A 480 17.38 12.15 26.21
CA ASP A 480 18.48 12.27 27.19
C ASP A 480 19.60 11.28 26.89
N GLU A 481 19.24 10.02 26.54
CA GLU A 481 20.22 9.00 26.14
C GLU A 481 20.99 9.41 24.89
N PHE A 482 20.31 10.10 23.94
CA PHE A 482 20.98 10.63 22.76
C PHE A 482 22.02 11.70 23.13
N ILE A 483 21.69 12.60 24.06
CA ILE A 483 22.65 13.62 24.51
C ILE A 483 23.89 12.98 25.18
N GLU A 484 23.68 11.96 26.01
CA GLU A 484 24.81 11.22 26.60
C GLU A 484 25.64 10.51 25.52
N TRP A 485 24.99 9.94 24.49
CA TRP A 485 25.67 9.34 23.35
C TRP A 485 26.44 10.40 22.55
N HIS A 486 25.83 11.55 22.27
CA HIS A 486 26.42 12.66 21.53
C HIS A 486 27.67 13.22 22.23
N GLU A 487 27.62 13.40 23.54
CA GLU A 487 28.76 13.86 24.33
C GLU A 487 29.91 12.84 24.36
N ARG A 488 29.61 11.55 24.37
CA ARG A 488 30.61 10.47 24.28
C ARG A 488 31.25 10.39 22.90
N LEU A 489 30.58 10.84 21.86
CA LEU A 489 31.09 10.88 20.49
C LEU A 489 32.11 11.99 20.27
N ASP A 490 32.32 12.86 21.24
CA ASP A 490 33.29 13.96 21.16
C ASP A 490 34.70 13.44 20.79
N ALA A 491 35.51 14.29 20.16
CA ALA A 491 36.76 13.93 19.46
C ALA A 491 37.72 12.97 20.23
N ARG A 492 37.61 12.94 21.58
CA ARG A 492 38.39 12.02 22.44
C ARG A 492 37.97 10.55 22.34
N ASN A 493 36.71 10.24 21.89
CA ASN A 493 36.20 8.89 21.75
C ASN A 493 36.33 8.33 20.33
N LEU A 494 36.62 9.20 19.34
CA LEU A 494 36.88 8.79 17.97
C LEU A 494 38.00 7.71 17.91
N ALA A 495 39.04 7.90 18.69
CA ALA A 495 40.14 6.93 18.81
C ALA A 495 39.69 5.54 19.32
N ASN A 496 38.70 5.51 20.22
CA ASN A 496 38.17 4.25 20.73
C ASN A 496 37.26 3.55 19.72
N ILE A 497 36.40 4.31 19.03
CA ILE A 497 35.55 3.80 17.95
C ILE A 497 36.41 3.23 16.82
N VAL A 498 37.46 3.93 16.44
CA VAL A 498 38.41 3.47 15.41
C VAL A 498 39.16 2.22 15.89
N ARG A 499 39.55 2.14 17.15
CA ARG A 499 40.21 0.98 17.74
C ARG A 499 39.28 -0.24 17.79
N ASP A 500 38.01 -0.05 18.15
CA ASP A 500 36.99 -1.11 18.14
C ASP A 500 36.71 -1.63 16.71
N MET A 501 36.78 -0.73 15.72
CA MET A 501 36.57 -1.09 14.30
C MET A 501 37.75 -1.84 13.67
N PHE A 502 38.97 -1.44 14.01
CA PHE A 502 40.20 -1.91 13.32
C PHE A 502 41.17 -2.72 14.22
N GLY A 503 40.81 -2.94 15.50
CA GLY A 503 41.60 -3.67 16.49
C GLY A 503 42.54 -2.76 17.29
N GLU A 504 43.11 -3.37 18.37
CA GLU A 504 43.97 -2.65 19.33
C GLU A 504 45.27 -2.06 18.73
N ASP A 505 45.69 -2.57 17.57
CA ASP A 505 46.90 -2.11 16.87
C ASP A 505 46.70 -0.82 16.06
N TYR A 506 45.46 -0.29 15.94
CA TYR A 506 45.17 0.95 15.21
C TYR A 506 45.27 2.14 16.16
N ALA A 507 46.42 2.81 16.18
CA ALA A 507 46.53 4.15 16.77
C ALA A 507 46.21 5.20 15.72
N PRO A 508 45.21 6.12 15.91
CA PRO A 508 45.02 7.23 15.02
C PRO A 508 46.31 8.08 15.03
N VAL A 509 46.87 8.30 13.85
CA VAL A 509 48.04 9.19 13.70
C VAL A 509 47.55 10.60 14.01
N ASP A 510 48.05 11.19 15.09
CA ASP A 510 47.88 12.60 15.39
C ASP A 510 48.56 13.39 14.25
N PRO A 511 47.84 14.12 13.42
CA PRO A 511 48.45 14.86 12.31
C PRO A 511 49.47 15.90 12.75
N ASP A 512 49.41 16.34 14.03
CA ASP A 512 50.35 17.31 14.61
C ASP A 512 51.56 16.64 15.32
N ALA A 513 51.51 15.29 15.45
CA ALA A 513 52.58 14.55 16.14
C ALA A 513 53.58 13.84 15.15
N ALA A 514 53.35 13.89 13.87
CA ALA A 514 54.21 13.27 12.85
C ALA A 514 55.54 14.02 12.76
N GLN A 515 56.63 13.41 13.30
CA GLN A 515 57.99 13.91 13.07
C GLN A 515 58.52 13.44 11.70
N PRO A 516 59.32 14.25 11.02
CA PRO A 516 59.92 13.84 9.75
C PRO A 516 60.86 12.67 9.97
N GLY A 517 60.43 11.45 9.61
CA GLY A 517 61.21 10.20 9.76
C GLY A 517 60.42 9.00 10.24
N ASP A 518 59.17 9.20 10.65
CA ASP A 518 58.33 8.07 11.05
C ASP A 518 57.95 7.19 9.82
N PRO A 519 57.90 5.84 9.97
CA PRO A 519 57.50 4.96 8.90
C PRO A 519 56.06 5.23 8.50
N GLU A 520 55.79 5.28 7.20
CA GLU A 520 54.41 5.41 6.66
C GLU A 520 53.48 4.41 7.36
N PRO A 521 52.31 4.84 7.80
CA PRO A 521 51.34 3.97 8.43
C PRO A 521 50.99 2.80 7.51
N PRO A 522 50.77 1.58 8.07
CA PRO A 522 50.42 0.44 7.24
C PRO A 522 49.20 0.75 6.40
N GLU A 523 49.36 0.75 5.09
CA GLU A 523 48.25 0.91 4.15
C GLU A 523 47.15 -0.11 4.52
N VAL A 524 46.00 0.41 4.95
CA VAL A 524 44.83 -0.40 5.28
C VAL A 524 44.42 -1.13 4.00
N GLY A 525 44.56 -2.44 3.95
CA GLY A 525 44.43 -3.27 2.77
C GLY A 525 43.06 -3.20 2.07
N LEU A 526 42.05 -2.62 2.70
CA LEU A 526 40.71 -2.34 2.13
C LEU A 526 40.68 -1.15 1.17
N LEU A 527 41.54 -0.11 1.35
CA LEU A 527 41.62 1.01 0.41
C LEU A 527 42.29 0.60 -0.92
N LYS A 528 43.14 -0.42 -0.93
CA LYS A 528 43.74 -0.98 -2.17
C LYS A 528 42.77 -1.78 -3.03
N LEU A 529 41.71 -2.33 -2.47
CA LEU A 529 40.71 -3.08 -3.22
C LEU A 529 39.79 -2.15 -4.05
N PHE A 530 39.68 -0.89 -3.70
CA PHE A 530 38.77 0.07 -4.34
C PHE A 530 39.48 1.20 -5.11
N SER A 531 40.79 1.36 -4.97
CA SER A 531 41.59 2.34 -5.74
C SER A 531 42.20 1.75 -7.02
N GLY A 532 41.51 0.79 -7.64
CA GLY A 532 41.88 0.20 -8.89
C GLY A 532 41.92 1.19 -10.06
N ASN A 533 43.12 1.46 -10.52
CA ASN A 533 43.51 1.97 -11.86
C ASN A 533 43.09 3.39 -12.26
N SER A 534 43.97 4.32 -11.97
CA SER A 534 44.27 5.32 -13.03
C SER A 534 45.70 5.81 -12.86
N THR A 535 46.44 5.64 -13.94
CA THR A 535 47.77 6.21 -14.32
C THR A 535 48.96 5.28 -14.19
N GLU A 536 49.06 4.28 -15.05
CA GLU A 536 50.37 3.96 -15.65
C GLU A 536 50.52 4.70 -17.00
N LYS A 537 51.37 5.74 -17.03
CA LYS A 537 51.93 6.27 -18.26
C LYS A 537 52.98 5.30 -18.80
N PRO A 538 52.95 4.93 -20.06
CA PRO A 538 54.01 4.09 -20.65
C PRO A 538 55.31 4.87 -20.73
N GLY A 539 56.32 4.42 -20.00
CA GLY A 539 57.72 4.88 -20.14
C GLY A 539 58.34 4.44 -21.48
N PRO A 540 59.34 5.18 -21.99
CA PRO A 540 59.85 4.97 -23.32
C PRO A 540 60.66 3.64 -23.43
N LYS A 541 60.35 2.85 -24.49
CA LYS A 541 61.12 1.66 -24.89
C LYS A 541 62.57 2.05 -25.24
N LYS A 542 63.54 1.55 -24.46
CA LYS A 542 64.93 1.49 -24.88
C LYS A 542 65.06 0.35 -25.90
N GLN A 543 65.49 0.72 -27.10
CA GLN A 543 66.01 -0.21 -28.11
C GLN A 543 67.28 -0.90 -27.54
N ALA A 544 67.30 -2.22 -27.55
CA ALA A 544 68.52 -2.99 -27.42
C ALA A 544 68.84 -3.58 -28.81
N THR A 545 69.90 -3.10 -29.32
CA THR A 545 70.65 -3.72 -30.42
C THR A 545 71.44 -4.89 -29.93
N GLY A 546 71.40 -6.02 -30.68
CA GLY A 546 72.18 -7.21 -30.43
C GLY A 546 71.50 -8.44 -30.97
#